data_992e5357ae372357a29686b37cda39db
#
_entry.id   992e5357ae372357a29686b37cda39db
#
_cell.length_a   1.000
_cell.length_b   1.000
_cell.length_c   1.000
_cell.angle_alpha   90.00
_cell.angle_beta   90.00
_cell.angle_gamma   90.00
#
_symmetry.space_group_name_H-M   'P 1'
#
loop_
_entity.id
_entity.type
_entity.pdbx_description
1 polymer ?
#
loop_
_entity_poly.entity_id
_entity_poly.type
_entity_poly.pdbx_seq_one_letter_code
_entity_poly.pdbx_strand_id
1 'polypeptide(L)'
;ADVYGPSLPKLINLNEKPKSEDGKAMIPLEKYGAQCMSMGFLVDEQTPMIWRGPMVISAIKTMTQKVLWRDRDVIIIDMPPGTGDTQLTFAQEVKVDGAIIVSTPQDLALLDVKRGIQMFDKTGVKILGLIDNMSYFKGDDGKEYKIFGESGVEKTAREFNKEFLGHLPIHQDLRISADKGNPLTHSSPEHEVSKLFQDIAEKIRQSFL
;
A
#
# COMPACT_ATOMS: atom_id res chain seq x y z
N ALA A 1 0.46 -6.52 -4.50
CA ALA A 1 1.27 -7.74 -4.31
C ALA A 1 0.86 -8.54 -3.06
N ASP A 2 -0.18 -8.11 -2.36
CA ASP A 2 -0.77 -8.93 -1.31
C ASP A 2 -1.46 -10.15 -1.92
N VAL A 3 -0.79 -11.29 -1.82
CA VAL A 3 -1.28 -12.57 -2.36
C VAL A 3 -2.20 -13.31 -1.37
N TYR A 4 -2.21 -12.90 -0.10
CA TYR A 4 -3.03 -13.53 0.94
C TYR A 4 -4.45 -12.94 1.02
N GLY A 5 -4.61 -11.67 0.67
CA GLY A 5 -5.87 -10.96 0.71
C GLY A 5 -6.03 -9.97 -0.43
N PRO A 6 -6.08 -10.43 -1.69
CA PRO A 6 -6.03 -9.55 -2.87
C PRO A 6 -7.31 -8.72 -3.00
N SER A 7 -7.39 -7.61 -2.27
CA SER A 7 -8.57 -6.75 -2.17
C SER A 7 -8.73 -5.74 -3.32
N LEU A 8 -7.69 -5.55 -4.14
CA LEU A 8 -7.69 -4.53 -5.19
C LEU A 8 -8.88 -4.62 -6.16
N PRO A 9 -9.31 -5.80 -6.66
CA PRO A 9 -10.47 -5.91 -7.55
C PRO A 9 -11.73 -5.27 -6.96
N LYS A 10 -11.97 -5.49 -5.66
CA LYS A 10 -13.10 -4.91 -4.93
C LYS A 10 -12.93 -3.41 -4.72
N LEU A 11 -11.74 -2.97 -4.30
CA LEU A 11 -11.44 -1.57 -3.99
C LEU A 11 -11.60 -0.63 -5.20
N ILE A 12 -11.46 -1.16 -6.42
CA ILE A 12 -11.61 -0.38 -7.65
C ILE A 12 -12.79 -0.84 -8.51
N ASN A 13 -13.60 -1.79 -8.02
CA ASN A 13 -14.73 -2.38 -8.74
C ASN A 13 -14.35 -2.81 -10.18
N LEU A 14 -13.36 -3.70 -10.26
CA LEU A 14 -12.83 -4.22 -11.52
C LEU A 14 -12.63 -5.74 -11.40
N ASN A 15 -13.43 -6.53 -12.15
CA ASN A 15 -13.43 -7.99 -12.05
C ASN A 15 -13.07 -8.67 -13.40
N GLU A 16 -12.32 -7.98 -14.23
CA GLU A 16 -11.86 -8.51 -15.51
C GLU A 16 -10.57 -9.33 -15.31
N LYS A 17 -10.37 -10.34 -16.20
CA LYS A 17 -9.10 -11.06 -16.24
C LYS A 17 -8.13 -10.36 -17.21
N PRO A 18 -6.85 -10.19 -16.83
CA PRO A 18 -5.84 -9.64 -17.71
C PRO A 18 -5.69 -10.48 -18.98
N LYS A 19 -5.56 -9.82 -20.12
CA LYS A 19 -5.26 -10.48 -21.39
C LYS A 19 -3.75 -10.68 -21.55
N SER A 20 -3.34 -11.64 -22.33
CA SER A 20 -1.95 -11.81 -22.76
C SER A 20 -1.84 -11.54 -24.26
N GLU A 21 -0.82 -10.79 -24.66
CA GLU A 21 -0.62 -10.43 -26.07
C GLU A 21 0.03 -11.58 -26.87
N ASP A 22 0.90 -12.36 -26.21
CA ASP A 22 1.69 -13.44 -26.83
C ASP A 22 1.75 -14.73 -25.98
N GLY A 23 0.90 -14.83 -24.96
CA GLY A 23 0.93 -15.92 -23.98
C GLY A 23 2.07 -15.83 -22.95
N LYS A 24 2.94 -14.81 -23.03
CA LYS A 24 4.11 -14.66 -22.16
C LYS A 24 4.00 -13.49 -21.19
N ALA A 25 3.44 -12.36 -21.64
CA ALA A 25 3.27 -11.18 -20.83
C ALA A 25 1.80 -10.79 -20.70
N MET A 26 1.42 -10.26 -19.55
CA MET A 26 0.06 -9.84 -19.25
C MET A 26 -0.10 -8.34 -19.50
N ILE A 27 -1.24 -7.96 -20.06
CA ILE A 27 -1.62 -6.56 -20.21
C ILE A 27 -2.28 -6.14 -18.89
N PRO A 28 -1.78 -5.09 -18.19
CA PRO A 28 -2.41 -4.60 -16.97
C PRO A 28 -3.80 -4.06 -17.25
N LEU A 29 -4.70 -4.18 -16.28
CA LEU A 29 -6.02 -3.57 -16.37
C LEU A 29 -5.92 -2.07 -16.07
N GLU A 30 -6.78 -1.28 -16.70
CA GLU A 30 -6.79 0.18 -16.50
C GLU A 30 -8.07 0.63 -15.80
N LYS A 31 -7.91 1.39 -14.71
CA LYS A 31 -9.02 1.99 -13.99
C LYS A 31 -8.57 3.29 -13.32
N TYR A 32 -9.42 4.30 -13.34
CA TYR A 32 -9.18 5.62 -12.71
C TYR A 32 -7.83 6.27 -13.11
N GLY A 33 -7.38 6.05 -14.36
CA GLY A 33 -6.11 6.58 -14.86
C GLY A 33 -4.86 5.83 -14.39
N ALA A 34 -5.03 4.70 -13.68
CA ALA A 34 -3.94 3.85 -13.22
C ALA A 34 -3.96 2.48 -13.91
N GLN A 35 -2.77 1.93 -14.17
CA GLN A 35 -2.61 0.52 -14.54
C GLN A 35 -2.57 -0.32 -13.27
N CYS A 36 -3.33 -1.40 -13.26
CA CYS A 36 -3.53 -2.24 -12.08
C CYS A 36 -3.25 -3.70 -12.39
N MET A 37 -2.56 -4.37 -11.47
CA MET A 37 -2.38 -5.82 -11.48
C MET A 37 -2.52 -6.35 -10.06
N SER A 38 -3.24 -7.45 -9.90
CA SER A 38 -3.46 -8.12 -8.62
C SER A 38 -3.60 -9.62 -8.83
N MET A 39 -3.22 -10.39 -7.82
CA MET A 39 -3.53 -11.82 -7.77
C MET A 39 -5.04 -12.08 -7.81
N GLY A 40 -5.86 -11.16 -7.29
CA GLY A 40 -7.32 -11.25 -7.36
C GLY A 40 -7.90 -11.19 -8.77
N PHE A 41 -7.14 -10.73 -9.78
CA PHE A 41 -7.54 -10.83 -11.18
C PHE A 41 -7.17 -12.19 -11.83
N LEU A 42 -6.25 -12.93 -11.21
CA LEU A 42 -5.67 -14.16 -11.77
C LEU A 42 -6.27 -15.43 -11.16
N VAL A 43 -6.73 -15.34 -9.92
CA VAL A 43 -7.22 -16.49 -9.14
C VAL A 43 -8.67 -16.21 -8.71
N ASP A 44 -9.53 -17.22 -8.83
CA ASP A 44 -10.91 -17.12 -8.36
C ASP A 44 -10.92 -17.05 -6.81
N GLU A 45 -11.69 -16.12 -6.25
CA GLU A 45 -11.85 -15.92 -4.79
C GLU A 45 -12.28 -17.18 -4.04
N GLN A 46 -12.99 -18.10 -4.73
CA GLN A 46 -13.48 -19.34 -4.14
C GLN A 46 -12.46 -20.48 -4.12
N THR A 47 -11.29 -20.29 -4.73
CA THR A 47 -10.25 -21.31 -4.77
C THR A 47 -9.31 -21.14 -3.57
N PRO A 48 -9.36 -22.04 -2.57
CA PRO A 48 -8.43 -21.95 -1.44
C PRO A 48 -7.02 -22.24 -1.94
N MET A 49 -6.17 -21.23 -1.97
CA MET A 49 -4.76 -21.38 -2.30
C MET A 49 -3.90 -21.34 -1.04
N ILE A 50 -3.08 -22.36 -0.88
CA ILE A 50 -2.08 -22.41 0.18
C ILE A 50 -0.80 -21.75 -0.34
N TRP A 51 -0.60 -20.49 0.00
CA TRP A 51 0.58 -19.75 -0.37
C TRP A 51 1.77 -20.12 0.51
N ARG A 52 2.88 -20.53 -0.11
CA ARG A 52 4.18 -20.74 0.54
C ARG A 52 5.13 -19.61 0.13
N GLY A 53 6.10 -19.26 0.95
CA GLY A 53 7.02 -18.14 0.71
C GLY A 53 7.59 -18.08 -0.73
N PRO A 54 8.16 -19.17 -1.29
CA PRO A 54 8.66 -19.15 -2.68
C PRO A 54 7.58 -18.87 -3.74
N MET A 55 6.33 -19.28 -3.50
CA MET A 55 5.22 -18.99 -4.41
C MET A 55 4.85 -17.52 -4.38
N VAL A 56 4.85 -16.89 -3.20
CA VAL A 56 4.59 -15.47 -3.02
C VAL A 56 5.62 -14.65 -3.79
N ILE A 57 6.90 -14.96 -3.62
CA ILE A 57 8.00 -14.28 -4.33
C ILE A 57 7.86 -14.45 -5.85
N SER A 58 7.54 -15.67 -6.31
CA SER A 58 7.31 -15.93 -7.73
C SER A 58 6.12 -15.13 -8.28
N ALA A 59 5.03 -15.01 -7.52
CA ALA A 59 3.87 -14.22 -7.91
C ALA A 59 4.24 -12.72 -8.02
N ILE A 60 4.95 -12.18 -7.05
CA ILE A 60 5.40 -10.78 -7.07
C ILE A 60 6.34 -10.52 -8.27
N LYS A 61 7.30 -11.40 -8.51
CA LYS A 61 8.17 -11.30 -9.70
C LYS A 61 7.36 -11.35 -11.00
N THR A 62 6.35 -12.20 -11.07
CA THR A 62 5.47 -12.27 -12.23
C THR A 62 4.72 -10.95 -12.44
N MET A 63 4.17 -10.37 -11.37
CA MET A 63 3.45 -9.09 -11.45
C MET A 63 4.36 -7.90 -11.78
N THR A 64 5.63 -7.94 -11.39
CA THR A 64 6.59 -6.85 -11.69
C THR A 64 7.28 -7.01 -13.04
N GLN A 65 7.58 -8.25 -13.46
CA GLN A 65 8.44 -8.52 -14.62
C GLN A 65 7.69 -9.06 -15.84
N LYS A 66 6.51 -9.70 -15.65
CA LYS A 66 5.71 -10.28 -16.74
C LYS A 66 4.41 -9.52 -17.01
N VAL A 67 4.36 -8.27 -16.59
CA VAL A 67 3.28 -7.34 -16.91
C VAL A 67 3.84 -6.25 -17.80
N LEU A 68 3.12 -5.93 -18.88
CA LEU A 68 3.50 -4.88 -19.81
C LEU A 68 3.11 -3.50 -19.26
N TRP A 69 3.82 -3.08 -18.21
CA TRP A 69 3.71 -1.72 -17.67
C TRP A 69 4.20 -0.73 -18.74
N ARG A 70 3.33 0.17 -19.21
CA ARG A 70 3.64 1.13 -20.29
C ARG A 70 3.43 2.55 -19.79
N ASP A 71 4.32 3.46 -20.19
CA ASP A 71 4.19 4.92 -20.00
C ASP A 71 3.80 5.30 -18.56
N ARG A 72 4.57 4.81 -17.58
CA ARG A 72 4.34 5.06 -16.15
C ARG A 72 5.57 5.60 -15.48
N ASP A 73 5.38 6.64 -14.66
CA ASP A 73 6.45 7.28 -13.90
C ASP A 73 6.71 6.51 -12.60
N VAL A 74 5.68 5.90 -12.01
CA VAL A 74 5.74 5.25 -10.70
C VAL A 74 4.97 3.93 -10.70
N ILE A 75 5.55 2.90 -10.08
CA ILE A 75 4.87 1.65 -9.73
C ILE A 75 4.78 1.56 -8.21
N ILE A 76 3.57 1.42 -7.69
CA ILE A 76 3.31 1.20 -6.27
C ILE A 76 3.08 -0.30 -6.04
N ILE A 77 3.86 -0.91 -5.16
CA ILE A 77 3.76 -2.31 -4.82
C ILE A 77 3.24 -2.43 -3.39
N ASP A 78 1.99 -2.87 -3.27
CA ASP A 78 1.41 -3.22 -1.98
C ASP A 78 1.97 -4.56 -1.51
N MET A 79 2.73 -4.54 -0.42
CA MET A 79 3.48 -5.69 0.08
C MET A 79 2.60 -6.59 0.96
N PRO A 80 2.84 -7.93 0.95
CA PRO A 80 2.23 -8.80 1.94
C PRO A 80 2.59 -8.36 3.36
N PRO A 81 1.73 -8.62 4.36
CA PRO A 81 1.97 -8.22 5.74
C PRO A 81 3.17 -8.95 6.37
N GLY A 82 3.79 -8.29 7.36
CA GLY A 82 4.87 -8.84 8.17
C GLY A 82 6.26 -8.34 7.80
N THR A 83 7.27 -8.86 8.49
CA THR A 83 8.70 -8.52 8.34
C THR A 83 9.57 -9.79 8.24
N GLY A 84 9.00 -10.88 7.73
CA GLY A 84 9.65 -12.17 7.61
C GLY A 84 10.47 -12.35 6.34
N ASP A 85 10.86 -13.61 6.08
CA ASP A 85 11.72 -13.97 4.96
C ASP A 85 11.20 -13.57 3.59
N THR A 86 9.87 -13.53 3.41
CA THR A 86 9.25 -13.14 2.16
C THR A 86 9.51 -11.67 1.83
N GLN A 87 9.35 -10.78 2.80
CA GLN A 87 9.60 -9.34 2.65
C GLN A 87 11.09 -9.07 2.46
N LEU A 88 11.93 -9.76 3.23
CA LEU A 88 13.38 -9.65 3.11
C LEU A 88 13.85 -10.09 1.72
N THR A 89 13.39 -11.25 1.25
CA THR A 89 13.75 -11.78 -0.08
C THR A 89 13.23 -10.84 -1.18
N PHE A 90 12.01 -10.32 -1.03
CA PHE A 90 11.48 -9.33 -1.98
C PHE A 90 12.37 -8.09 -2.06
N ALA A 91 12.72 -7.50 -0.92
CA ALA A 91 13.57 -6.31 -0.86
C ALA A 91 14.98 -6.54 -1.44
N GLN A 92 15.47 -7.77 -1.44
CA GLN A 92 16.75 -8.15 -2.04
C GLN A 92 16.68 -8.43 -3.55
N GLU A 93 15.55 -8.96 -4.01
CA GLU A 93 15.40 -9.44 -5.40
C GLU A 93 14.71 -8.44 -6.33
N VAL A 94 13.88 -7.56 -5.79
CA VAL A 94 13.20 -6.52 -6.56
C VAL A 94 13.83 -5.18 -6.23
N LYS A 95 14.44 -4.58 -7.23
CA LYS A 95 15.00 -3.24 -7.09
C LYS A 95 13.85 -2.25 -6.91
N VAL A 96 13.72 -1.70 -5.71
CA VAL A 96 12.76 -0.66 -5.36
C VAL A 96 13.50 0.63 -5.02
N ASP A 97 12.94 1.77 -5.43
CA ASP A 97 13.55 3.09 -5.21
C ASP A 97 13.29 3.60 -3.79
N GLY A 98 12.27 3.07 -3.13
CA GLY A 98 11.99 3.38 -1.74
C GLY A 98 10.81 2.61 -1.18
N ALA A 99 10.65 2.66 0.14
CA ALA A 99 9.58 2.06 0.88
C ALA A 99 8.82 3.09 1.73
N ILE A 100 7.52 2.90 1.88
CA ILE A 100 6.66 3.66 2.78
C ILE A 100 6.15 2.69 3.82
N ILE A 101 6.23 3.07 5.09
CA ILE A 101 5.71 2.25 6.18
C ILE A 101 4.39 2.86 6.65
N VAL A 102 3.33 2.07 6.59
CA VAL A 102 1.99 2.46 7.06
C VAL A 102 1.67 1.68 8.32
N SER A 103 1.27 2.37 9.37
CA SER A 103 0.92 1.75 10.66
C SER A 103 -0.18 2.52 11.36
N THR A 104 -0.75 1.88 12.36
CA THR A 104 -1.63 2.51 13.35
C THR A 104 -0.82 2.89 14.60
N PRO A 105 -1.30 3.81 15.47
CA PRO A 105 -0.50 4.33 16.59
C PRO A 105 -0.35 3.38 17.77
N GLN A 106 -0.95 2.17 17.76
CA GLN A 106 -0.87 1.22 18.88
C GLN A 106 0.55 0.66 19.06
N ASP A 107 0.97 0.46 20.31
CA ASP A 107 2.30 -0.05 20.65
C ASP A 107 2.64 -1.38 19.99
N LEU A 108 1.68 -2.29 19.86
CA LEU A 108 1.89 -3.58 19.18
C LEU A 108 2.21 -3.40 17.69
N ALA A 109 1.52 -2.49 17.00
CA ALA A 109 1.80 -2.17 15.61
C ALA A 109 3.17 -1.51 15.45
N LEU A 110 3.56 -0.66 16.40
CA LEU A 110 4.85 0.02 16.40
C LEU A 110 6.04 -0.94 16.57
N LEU A 111 5.86 -2.10 17.22
CA LEU A 111 6.90 -3.12 17.26
C LEU A 111 7.22 -3.65 15.85
N ASP A 112 6.21 -3.86 15.02
CA ASP A 112 6.40 -4.31 13.64
C ASP A 112 6.96 -3.19 12.75
N VAL A 113 6.56 -1.93 12.99
CA VAL A 113 7.19 -0.77 12.34
C VAL A 113 8.70 -0.74 12.58
N LYS A 114 9.15 -0.87 13.83
CA LYS A 114 10.57 -0.88 14.19
C LYS A 114 11.34 -2.02 13.50
N ARG A 115 10.74 -3.20 13.44
CA ARG A 115 11.30 -4.34 12.69
C ARG A 115 11.38 -4.07 11.19
N GLY A 116 10.32 -3.46 10.61
CA GLY A 116 10.28 -3.07 9.20
C GLY A 116 11.36 -2.05 8.85
N ILE A 117 11.56 -1.03 9.69
CA ILE A 117 12.63 -0.04 9.53
C ILE A 117 14.00 -0.74 9.50
N GLN A 118 14.27 -1.60 10.49
CA GLN A 118 15.55 -2.33 10.58
C GLN A 118 15.78 -3.26 9.38
N MET A 119 14.72 -3.89 8.86
CA MET A 119 14.79 -4.74 7.68
C MET A 119 15.17 -3.92 6.43
N PHE A 120 14.51 -2.80 6.19
CA PHE A 120 14.81 -1.93 5.04
C PHE A 120 16.20 -1.30 5.14
N ASP A 121 16.61 -0.87 6.34
CA ASP A 121 17.97 -0.36 6.56
C ASP A 121 19.04 -1.44 6.27
N LYS A 122 18.81 -2.71 6.66
CA LYS A 122 19.71 -3.83 6.37
C LYS A 122 19.77 -4.20 4.89
N THR A 123 18.68 -4.02 4.16
CA THR A 123 18.61 -4.33 2.72
C THR A 123 19.02 -3.15 1.84
N GLY A 124 19.32 -2.00 2.43
CA GLY A 124 19.70 -0.79 1.69
C GLY A 124 18.53 -0.12 0.96
N VAL A 125 17.30 -0.46 1.29
CA VAL A 125 16.10 0.18 0.72
C VAL A 125 15.83 1.48 1.46
N LYS A 126 15.79 2.60 0.74
CA LYS A 126 15.48 3.91 1.31
C LYS A 126 14.05 3.93 1.86
N ILE A 127 13.86 4.31 3.12
CA ILE A 127 12.54 4.57 3.67
C ILE A 127 12.17 6.03 3.35
N LEU A 128 11.14 6.21 2.53
CA LEU A 128 10.64 7.53 2.10
C LEU A 128 9.88 8.24 3.22
N GLY A 129 9.28 7.46 4.10
CA GLY A 129 8.63 7.97 5.31
C GLY A 129 7.60 7.02 5.89
N LEU A 130 6.99 7.47 6.98
CA LEU A 130 5.98 6.75 7.74
C LEU A 130 4.63 7.48 7.67
N ILE A 131 3.54 6.70 7.59
CA ILE A 131 2.15 7.19 7.60
C ILE A 131 1.45 6.63 8.84
N ASP A 132 0.81 7.52 9.60
CA ASP A 132 -0.03 7.17 10.75
C ASP A 132 -1.48 7.00 10.29
N ASN A 133 -1.89 5.75 10.07
CA ASN A 133 -3.22 5.39 9.60
C ASN A 133 -4.16 5.19 10.79
N MET A 134 -5.44 5.53 10.60
CA MET A 134 -6.46 5.49 11.65
C MET A 134 -6.07 6.31 12.90
N SER A 135 -5.33 7.40 12.70
CA SER A 135 -4.70 8.19 13.75
C SER A 135 -5.71 8.90 14.66
N TYR A 136 -6.86 9.26 14.12
CA TYR A 136 -7.95 9.88 14.87
C TYR A 136 -9.30 9.64 14.18
N PHE A 137 -10.37 9.84 14.94
CA PHE A 137 -11.74 9.95 14.46
C PHE A 137 -12.26 11.35 14.79
N LYS A 138 -12.85 12.05 13.84
CA LYS A 138 -13.47 13.35 14.06
C LYS A 138 -14.95 13.16 14.38
N GLY A 139 -15.35 13.49 15.60
CA GLY A 139 -16.73 13.39 16.05
C GLY A 139 -17.62 14.50 15.47
N ASP A 140 -18.95 14.35 15.63
CA ASP A 140 -19.94 15.34 15.20
C ASP A 140 -19.79 16.67 15.96
N ASP A 141 -19.13 16.67 17.10
CA ASP A 141 -18.78 17.85 17.90
C ASP A 141 -17.53 18.59 17.37
N GLY A 142 -16.96 18.10 16.26
CA GLY A 142 -15.75 18.64 15.64
C GLY A 142 -14.45 18.30 16.35
N LYS A 143 -14.49 17.49 17.44
CA LYS A 143 -13.27 17.08 18.17
C LYS A 143 -12.64 15.84 17.56
N GLU A 144 -11.33 15.76 17.69
CA GLU A 144 -10.56 14.59 17.32
C GLU A 144 -10.43 13.62 18.48
N TYR A 145 -10.83 12.38 18.26
CA TYR A 145 -10.72 11.27 19.21
C TYR A 145 -9.64 10.32 18.76
N LYS A 146 -8.57 10.21 19.51
CA LYS A 146 -7.42 9.35 19.23
C LYS A 146 -7.66 7.94 19.78
N ILE A 147 -8.55 7.20 19.11
CA ILE A 147 -9.08 5.90 19.57
C ILE A 147 -7.96 4.88 19.79
N PHE A 148 -6.91 4.92 18.97
CA PHE A 148 -5.81 3.95 18.99
C PHE A 148 -4.52 4.49 19.64
N GLY A 149 -4.59 5.62 20.30
CA GLY A 149 -3.44 6.25 20.98
C GLY A 149 -2.90 7.49 20.29
N GLU A 150 -1.89 8.10 20.89
CA GLU A 150 -1.38 9.39 20.48
C GLU A 150 -0.05 9.29 19.73
N SER A 151 -0.06 9.65 18.43
CA SER A 151 1.16 9.98 17.66
C SER A 151 2.33 8.99 17.77
N GLY A 152 2.03 7.70 17.99
CA GLY A 152 3.07 6.68 18.15
C GLY A 152 3.94 6.52 16.91
N VAL A 153 3.32 6.59 15.70
CA VAL A 153 4.04 6.48 14.43
C VAL A 153 4.95 7.68 14.19
N GLU A 154 4.46 8.91 14.47
CA GLU A 154 5.27 10.13 14.34
C GLU A 154 6.46 10.13 15.30
N LYS A 155 6.26 9.72 16.57
CA LYS A 155 7.34 9.56 17.53
C LYS A 155 8.38 8.55 17.05
N THR A 156 7.93 7.41 16.53
CA THR A 156 8.81 6.38 15.97
C THR A 156 9.58 6.90 14.75
N ALA A 157 8.95 7.67 13.87
CA ALA A 157 9.64 8.29 12.74
C ALA A 157 10.79 9.18 13.22
N ARG A 158 10.54 10.03 14.23
CA ARG A 158 11.58 10.88 14.85
C ARG A 158 12.69 10.06 15.52
N GLU A 159 12.33 9.00 16.26
CA GLU A 159 13.28 8.11 16.94
C GLU A 159 14.29 7.49 15.96
N PHE A 160 13.81 7.10 14.78
CA PHE A 160 14.62 6.45 13.74
C PHE A 160 15.15 7.43 12.67
N ASN A 161 14.97 8.74 12.88
CA ASN A 161 15.36 9.78 11.90
C ASN A 161 14.80 9.50 10.49
N LYS A 162 13.51 9.15 10.42
CA LYS A 162 12.76 8.95 9.18
C LYS A 162 11.73 10.06 9.02
N GLU A 163 11.37 10.36 7.76
CA GLU A 163 10.34 11.35 7.44
C GLU A 163 8.97 10.91 7.96
N PHE A 164 8.18 11.85 8.44
CA PHE A 164 6.77 11.64 8.77
C PHE A 164 5.89 12.25 7.68
N LEU A 165 5.19 11.40 6.94
CA LEU A 165 4.42 11.80 5.77
C LEU A 165 3.06 12.40 6.14
N GLY A 166 2.40 11.87 7.17
CA GLY A 166 1.12 12.43 7.60
C GLY A 166 0.23 11.48 8.40
N HIS A 167 -0.90 12.03 8.83
CA HIS A 167 -1.97 11.32 9.51
C HIS A 167 -3.14 11.06 8.57
N LEU A 168 -3.71 9.87 8.65
CA LEU A 168 -4.96 9.52 7.96
C LEU A 168 -6.02 9.18 9.02
N PRO A 169 -7.22 9.78 8.97
CA PRO A 169 -8.27 9.55 9.95
C PRO A 169 -9.04 8.24 9.70
N ILE A 170 -9.75 7.80 10.72
CA ILE A 170 -10.91 6.92 10.53
C ILE A 170 -12.02 7.81 9.98
N HIS A 171 -12.52 7.50 8.77
CA HIS A 171 -13.57 8.29 8.13
C HIS A 171 -14.59 7.40 7.43
N GLN A 172 -15.88 7.70 7.65
CA GLN A 172 -16.97 6.90 7.11
C GLN A 172 -17.00 6.89 5.58
N ASP A 173 -16.77 8.04 4.95
CA ASP A 173 -16.80 8.16 3.50
C ASP A 173 -15.65 7.40 2.84
N LEU A 174 -14.47 7.33 3.49
CA LEU A 174 -13.36 6.51 3.03
C LEU A 174 -13.76 5.02 3.01
N ARG A 175 -14.41 4.54 4.08
CA ARG A 175 -14.91 3.16 4.13
C ARG A 175 -16.00 2.92 3.06
N ILE A 176 -16.99 3.81 2.96
CA ILE A 176 -18.10 3.66 2.00
C ILE A 176 -17.57 3.66 0.56
N SER A 177 -16.62 4.53 0.24
CA SER A 177 -16.01 4.61 -1.09
C SER A 177 -15.22 3.34 -1.43
N ALA A 178 -14.48 2.80 -0.46
CA ALA A 178 -13.75 1.54 -0.60
C ALA A 178 -14.71 0.35 -0.83
N ASP A 179 -15.79 0.26 -0.04
CA ASP A 179 -16.81 -0.80 -0.19
C ASP A 179 -17.52 -0.76 -1.55
N LYS A 180 -17.71 0.44 -2.10
CA LYS A 180 -18.31 0.67 -3.43
C LYS A 180 -17.33 0.48 -4.59
N GLY A 181 -16.05 0.33 -4.31
CA GLY A 181 -15.01 0.28 -5.33
C GLY A 181 -14.89 1.56 -6.15
N ASN A 182 -15.13 2.70 -5.51
CA ASN A 182 -15.00 4.03 -6.09
C ASN A 182 -14.14 4.91 -5.18
N PRO A 183 -12.80 4.88 -5.33
CA PRO A 183 -11.87 5.53 -4.43
C PRO A 183 -12.21 6.99 -4.16
N LEU A 184 -12.20 7.40 -2.88
CA LEU A 184 -12.59 8.73 -2.45
C LEU A 184 -11.77 9.83 -3.13
N THR A 185 -10.48 9.61 -3.32
CA THR A 185 -9.56 10.53 -4.01
C THR A 185 -9.92 10.78 -5.47
N HIS A 186 -10.61 9.81 -6.11
CA HIS A 186 -11.11 9.96 -7.47
C HIS A 186 -12.51 10.57 -7.50
N SER A 187 -13.42 10.07 -6.67
CA SER A 187 -14.83 10.49 -6.67
C SER A 187 -15.05 11.88 -6.05
N SER A 188 -14.21 12.27 -5.12
CA SER A 188 -14.34 13.52 -4.35
C SER A 188 -12.93 14.08 -4.03
N PRO A 189 -12.20 14.62 -5.03
CA PRO A 189 -10.82 15.07 -4.86
C PRO A 189 -10.70 16.25 -3.87
N GLU A 190 -11.75 17.06 -3.71
CA GLU A 190 -11.78 18.20 -2.78
C GLU A 190 -12.15 17.83 -1.34
N HIS A 191 -12.50 16.57 -1.09
CA HIS A 191 -12.82 16.08 0.24
C HIS A 191 -11.62 16.20 1.19
N GLU A 192 -11.83 16.51 2.48
CA GLU A 192 -10.74 16.71 3.45
C GLU A 192 -9.77 15.50 3.50
N VAL A 193 -10.30 14.28 3.49
CA VAL A 193 -9.46 13.06 3.49
C VAL A 193 -8.70 12.91 2.17
N SER A 194 -9.32 13.26 1.04
CA SER A 194 -8.63 13.20 -0.27
C SER A 194 -7.44 14.14 -0.32
N LYS A 195 -7.55 15.32 0.29
CA LYS A 195 -6.45 16.28 0.41
C LYS A 195 -5.30 15.74 1.23
N LEU A 196 -5.57 15.01 2.33
CA LEU A 196 -4.50 14.36 3.10
C LEU A 196 -3.73 13.33 2.26
N PHE A 197 -4.41 12.53 1.44
CA PHE A 197 -3.74 11.61 0.51
C PHE A 197 -2.91 12.37 -0.55
N GLN A 198 -3.43 13.50 -1.07
CA GLN A 198 -2.70 14.34 -2.03
C GLN A 198 -1.44 14.95 -1.40
N ASP A 199 -1.52 15.46 -0.17
CA ASP A 199 -0.38 16.02 0.56
C ASP A 199 0.71 14.95 0.80
N ILE A 200 0.31 13.74 1.18
CA ILE A 200 1.22 12.59 1.34
C ILE A 200 1.88 12.26 -0.02
N ALA A 201 1.09 12.19 -1.08
CA ALA A 201 1.61 11.89 -2.42
C ALA A 201 2.61 12.96 -2.90
N GLU A 202 2.35 14.23 -2.61
CA GLU A 202 3.26 15.32 -2.96
C GLU A 202 4.60 15.24 -2.20
N LYS A 203 4.58 14.95 -0.90
CA LYS A 203 5.80 14.71 -0.12
C LYS A 203 6.62 13.55 -0.69
N ILE A 204 5.95 12.45 -1.06
CA ILE A 204 6.60 11.30 -1.70
C ILE A 204 7.22 11.72 -3.03
N ARG A 205 6.50 12.44 -3.87
CA ARG A 205 6.99 12.95 -5.16
C ARG A 205 8.26 13.79 -4.97
N GLN A 206 8.27 14.68 -3.99
CA GLN A 206 9.43 15.53 -3.68
C GLN A 206 10.66 14.73 -3.24
N SER A 207 10.50 13.52 -2.69
CA SER A 207 11.62 12.68 -2.28
C SER A 207 12.42 12.07 -3.46
N PHE A 208 11.88 12.19 -4.69
CA PHE A 208 12.50 11.74 -5.95
C PHE A 208 13.02 12.87 -6.82
N LEU A 209 12.82 14.12 -6.43
CA LEU A 209 13.36 15.32 -7.11
C LEU A 209 14.66 15.76 -6.46
#